data_4f8a97f18dc33289b573754ed2b9ec9e
#
_entry.id   4f8a97f18dc33289b573754ed2b9ec9e
#
_cell.length_a   1.000
_cell.length_b   1.000
_cell.length_c   1.000
_cell.angle_alpha   90.00
_cell.angle_beta   90.00
_cell.angle_gamma   90.00
#
_symmetry.space_group_name_H-M   'P 1'
#
loop_
_entity.id
_entity.type
_entity.pdbx_description
1 polymer ?
#
loop_
_entity_poly.entity_id
_entity_poly.type
_entity_poly.pdbx_seq_one_letter_code
_entity_poly.pdbx_strand_id
1 'polypeptide(L)'
;MNAVFVDTGGWMACADRSDPAHAACTAARDATLEAGRLLITTDFVVDETLTLIRFRLGLAAANTWWQQIDGSARLRWESVENDRFERARNLFVLYRDKDLSFTDCTSFAVMRELRLTTVITTDGHFRQVGFDVLPATRPRRTRTPRRS
;
A
#
# COMPACT_ATOMS: atom_id res chain seq x y z
N MET A 1 14.85 -2.51 8.25
CA MET A 1 13.85 -3.50 8.72
C MET A 1 13.46 -4.39 7.56
N ASN A 2 13.39 -5.68 7.77
CA ASN A 2 13.00 -6.65 6.73
C ASN A 2 11.47 -6.73 6.62
N ALA A 3 10.87 -5.73 6.03
CA ALA A 3 9.43 -5.59 5.93
C ALA A 3 9.01 -4.88 4.64
N VAL A 4 7.75 -5.05 4.28
CA VAL A 4 7.10 -4.39 3.14
C VAL A 4 5.90 -3.62 3.66
N PHE A 5 5.77 -2.38 3.24
CA PHE A 5 4.60 -1.56 3.54
C PHE A 5 3.43 -1.97 2.65
N VAL A 6 2.22 -1.96 3.18
CA VAL A 6 1.01 -2.20 2.40
C VAL A 6 0.10 -0.98 2.49
N ASP A 7 -0.16 -0.38 1.35
CA ASP A 7 -1.06 0.75 1.20
C ASP A 7 -2.50 0.30 0.95
N THR A 8 -3.44 1.22 1.05
CA THR A 8 -4.87 0.98 0.84
C THR A 8 -5.16 0.25 -0.47
N GLY A 9 -4.54 0.67 -1.59
CA GLY A 9 -4.73 0.02 -2.88
C GLY A 9 -4.28 -1.45 -2.88
N GLY A 10 -3.22 -1.77 -2.17
CA GLY A 10 -2.75 -3.14 -1.98
C GLY A 10 -3.71 -3.98 -1.17
N TRP A 11 -4.19 -3.46 -0.03
CA TRP A 11 -5.19 -4.13 0.78
C TRP A 11 -6.51 -4.37 0.05
N MET A 12 -7.00 -3.36 -0.66
CA MET A 12 -8.23 -3.46 -1.44
C MET A 12 -8.13 -4.51 -2.54
N ALA A 13 -7.03 -4.54 -3.28
CA ALA A 13 -6.81 -5.55 -4.31
C ALA A 13 -6.76 -6.96 -3.73
N CYS A 14 -6.16 -7.14 -2.54
CA CYS A 14 -6.18 -8.43 -1.84
C CYS A 14 -7.57 -8.83 -1.34
N ALA A 15 -8.39 -7.87 -0.90
CA ALA A 15 -9.72 -8.14 -0.36
C ALA A 15 -10.79 -8.37 -1.42
N ASP A 16 -10.66 -7.74 -2.57
CA ASP A 16 -11.65 -7.76 -3.66
C ASP A 16 -11.20 -8.68 -4.79
N ARG A 17 -11.82 -9.86 -4.87
CA ARG A 17 -11.53 -10.85 -5.92
C ARG A 17 -11.81 -10.34 -7.34
N SER A 18 -12.69 -9.36 -7.48
CA SER A 18 -13.01 -8.74 -8.77
C SER A 18 -12.04 -7.65 -9.20
N ASP A 19 -11.13 -7.24 -8.30
CA ASP A 19 -10.12 -6.24 -8.62
C ASP A 19 -9.13 -6.80 -9.66
N PRO A 20 -8.83 -6.08 -10.75
CA PRO A 20 -7.87 -6.54 -11.77
C PRO A 20 -6.48 -6.84 -11.22
N ALA A 21 -6.10 -6.21 -10.12
CA ALA A 21 -4.82 -6.42 -9.45
C ALA A 21 -4.85 -7.49 -8.35
N HIS A 22 -6.00 -8.16 -8.13
CA HIS A 22 -6.16 -9.11 -7.04
C HIS A 22 -5.09 -10.20 -7.03
N ALA A 23 -4.93 -10.91 -8.13
CA ALA A 23 -3.98 -12.01 -8.22
C ALA A 23 -2.53 -11.54 -8.01
N ALA A 24 -2.14 -10.43 -8.61
CA ALA A 24 -0.78 -9.90 -8.51
C ALA A 24 -0.45 -9.35 -7.11
N CYS A 25 -1.37 -8.63 -6.49
CA CYS A 25 -1.18 -8.12 -5.12
C CYS A 25 -1.19 -9.25 -4.09
N THR A 26 -2.07 -10.24 -4.23
CA THR A 26 -2.09 -11.43 -3.38
C THR A 26 -0.79 -12.21 -3.49
N ALA A 27 -0.27 -12.41 -4.70
CA ALA A 27 1.02 -13.07 -4.92
C ALA A 27 2.19 -12.30 -4.29
N ALA A 28 2.20 -10.97 -4.41
CA ALA A 28 3.22 -10.12 -3.78
C ALA A 28 3.19 -10.21 -2.25
N ARG A 29 2.01 -10.19 -1.66
CA ARG A 29 1.80 -10.38 -0.20
C ARG A 29 2.32 -11.74 0.24
N ASP A 30 1.91 -12.80 -0.42
CA ASP A 30 2.26 -14.18 -0.06
C ASP A 30 3.77 -14.41 -0.20
N ALA A 31 4.39 -13.93 -1.28
CA ALA A 31 5.83 -14.01 -1.47
C ALA A 31 6.61 -13.27 -0.38
N THR A 32 6.11 -12.11 0.07
CA THR A 32 6.69 -11.36 1.18
C THR A 32 6.67 -12.18 2.46
N LEU A 33 5.55 -12.77 2.79
CA LEU A 33 5.39 -13.59 3.99
C LEU A 33 6.21 -14.89 3.93
N GLU A 34 6.24 -15.55 2.79
CA GLU A 34 7.04 -16.76 2.55
C GLU A 34 8.55 -16.49 2.67
N ALA A 35 8.99 -15.29 2.31
CA ALA A 35 10.38 -14.85 2.50
C ALA A 35 10.73 -14.51 3.96
N GLY A 36 9.80 -14.67 4.90
CA GLY A 36 9.99 -14.37 6.32
C GLY A 36 9.96 -12.88 6.65
N ARG A 37 9.49 -12.04 5.75
CA ARG A 37 9.36 -10.59 5.95
C ARG A 37 8.05 -10.25 6.64
N LEU A 38 8.01 -9.10 7.32
CA LEU A 38 6.80 -8.56 7.91
C LEU A 38 6.05 -7.67 6.92
N LEU A 39 4.75 -7.55 7.13
CA LEU A 39 3.94 -6.50 6.54
C LEU A 39 3.81 -5.35 7.54
N ILE A 40 3.88 -4.13 7.06
CA ILE A 40 3.68 -2.93 7.88
C ILE A 40 2.59 -2.08 7.24
N THR A 41 1.72 -1.53 8.08
CA THR A 41 0.71 -0.55 7.68
C THR A 41 0.56 0.52 8.76
N THR A 42 -0.32 1.48 8.56
CA THR A 42 -0.62 2.52 9.53
C THR A 42 -2.10 2.53 9.90
N ASP A 43 -2.43 3.17 11.01
CA ASP A 43 -3.80 3.45 11.43
C ASP A 43 -4.58 4.26 10.37
N PHE A 44 -3.93 5.22 9.70
CA PHE A 44 -4.55 6.00 8.62
C PHE A 44 -4.91 5.13 7.41
N VAL A 45 -4.02 4.21 7.02
CA VAL A 45 -4.29 3.24 5.94
C VAL A 45 -5.41 2.29 6.35
N VAL A 46 -5.42 1.82 7.58
CA VAL A 46 -6.48 0.93 8.10
C VAL A 46 -7.84 1.63 8.06
N ASP A 47 -7.91 2.88 8.50
CA ASP A 47 -9.13 3.70 8.44
C ASP A 47 -9.67 3.82 7.00
N GLU A 48 -8.83 4.21 6.07
CA GLU A 48 -9.21 4.34 4.65
C GLU A 48 -9.63 3.01 4.06
N THR A 49 -8.90 1.93 4.35
CA THR A 49 -9.20 0.60 3.83
C THR A 49 -10.52 0.05 4.36
N LEU A 50 -10.79 0.17 5.65
CA LEU A 50 -12.07 -0.23 6.24
C LEU A 50 -13.25 0.49 5.60
N THR A 51 -13.11 1.78 5.40
CA THR A 51 -14.14 2.61 4.77
C THR A 51 -14.42 2.14 3.33
N LEU A 52 -13.38 1.93 2.55
CA LEU A 52 -13.52 1.48 1.16
C LEU A 52 -14.08 0.06 1.05
N ILE A 53 -13.62 -0.87 1.88
CA ILE A 53 -14.16 -2.24 1.90
C ILE A 53 -15.66 -2.20 2.25
N ARG A 54 -16.04 -1.43 3.26
CA ARG A 54 -17.45 -1.30 3.65
C ARG A 54 -18.31 -0.82 2.50
N PHE A 55 -17.88 0.21 1.78
CA PHE A 55 -18.66 0.78 0.68
C PHE A 55 -18.72 -0.12 -0.56
N ARG A 56 -17.65 -0.83 -0.85
CA ARG A 56 -17.57 -1.67 -2.06
C ARG A 56 -18.04 -3.11 -1.85
N LEU A 57 -17.76 -3.68 -0.69
CA LEU A 57 -17.96 -5.11 -0.42
C LEU A 57 -18.89 -5.38 0.77
N GLY A 58 -19.24 -4.37 1.55
CA GLY A 58 -20.16 -4.46 2.67
C GLY A 58 -19.47 -4.60 4.04
N LEU A 59 -20.26 -4.44 5.09
CA LEU A 59 -19.78 -4.46 6.48
C LEU A 59 -19.17 -5.79 6.89
N ALA A 60 -19.77 -6.90 6.45
CA ALA A 60 -19.27 -8.24 6.79
C ALA A 60 -17.84 -8.44 6.25
N ALA A 61 -17.57 -8.01 5.01
CA ALA A 61 -16.24 -8.07 4.42
C ALA A 61 -15.24 -7.17 5.17
N ALA A 62 -15.65 -5.96 5.57
CA ALA A 62 -14.82 -5.07 6.37
C ALA A 62 -14.45 -5.67 7.74
N ASN A 63 -15.41 -6.27 8.44
CA ASN A 63 -15.16 -6.94 9.71
C ASN A 63 -14.25 -8.17 9.56
N THR A 64 -14.43 -8.96 8.51
CA THR A 64 -13.56 -10.11 8.23
C THR A 64 -12.13 -9.66 7.99
N TRP A 65 -11.93 -8.64 7.19
CA TRP A 65 -10.61 -8.07 6.94
C TRP A 65 -9.95 -7.54 8.22
N TRP A 66 -10.72 -6.79 9.03
CA TRP A 66 -10.25 -6.28 10.32
C TRP A 66 -9.76 -7.39 11.24
N GLN A 67 -10.54 -8.46 11.37
CA GLN A 67 -10.17 -9.60 12.21
C GLN A 67 -8.88 -10.28 11.71
N GLN A 68 -8.70 -10.39 10.39
CA GLN A 68 -7.51 -10.98 9.80
C GLN A 68 -6.25 -10.16 10.11
N ILE A 69 -6.32 -8.85 9.97
CA ILE A 69 -5.15 -7.99 10.22
C ILE A 69 -4.86 -7.84 11.71
N ASP A 70 -5.89 -7.75 12.55
CA ASP A 70 -5.74 -7.60 14.00
C ASP A 70 -5.12 -8.84 14.65
N GLY A 71 -5.47 -10.02 14.15
CA GLY A 71 -4.94 -11.29 14.65
C GLY A 71 -3.59 -11.71 14.07
N SER A 72 -3.01 -10.99 13.13
CA SER A 72 -1.81 -11.42 12.43
C SER A 72 -0.52 -11.07 13.18
N ALA A 73 0.26 -12.09 13.55
CA ALA A 73 1.61 -11.91 14.09
C ALA A 73 2.64 -11.43 13.05
N ARG A 74 2.28 -11.45 11.78
CA ARG A 74 3.15 -11.07 10.66
C ARG A 74 2.89 -9.66 10.15
N LEU A 75 1.94 -8.96 10.75
CA LEU A 75 1.59 -7.58 10.47
C LEU A 75 1.89 -6.71 11.67
N ARG A 76 2.57 -5.60 11.43
CA ARG A 76 2.83 -4.56 12.40
C ARG A 76 2.08 -3.28 12.02
N TRP A 77 1.34 -2.73 12.98
CA TRP A 77 0.69 -1.44 12.85
C TRP A 77 1.56 -0.33 13.40
N GLU A 78 1.62 0.76 12.67
CA GLU A 78 2.27 1.98 13.09
C GLU A 78 1.23 3.09 13.28
N SER A 79 1.28 3.77 14.40
CA SER A 79 0.41 4.93 14.66
C SER A 79 1.02 6.19 14.08
N VAL A 80 0.20 6.99 13.42
CA VAL A 80 0.60 8.30 12.91
C VAL A 80 0.23 9.36 13.96
N GLU A 81 1.18 9.67 14.83
CA GLU A 81 1.02 10.65 15.89
C GLU A 81 2.06 11.76 15.75
N ASN A 82 1.83 12.87 16.40
CA ASN A 82 2.75 14.01 16.60
C ASN A 82 3.79 14.21 15.47
N ASP A 83 5.01 13.74 15.66
CA ASP A 83 6.11 13.96 14.71
C ASP A 83 5.84 13.37 13.33
N ARG A 84 5.22 12.22 13.25
CA ARG A 84 4.84 11.59 11.96
C ARG A 84 3.78 12.41 11.24
N PHE A 85 2.82 12.94 11.99
CA PHE A 85 1.80 13.84 11.45
C PHE A 85 2.41 15.14 10.92
N GLU A 86 3.32 15.76 11.66
CA GLU A 86 4.03 16.97 11.22
C GLU A 86 4.90 16.72 9.98
N ARG A 87 5.60 15.61 9.92
CA ARG A 87 6.37 15.21 8.73
C ARG A 87 5.47 15.00 7.52
N ALA A 88 4.30 14.38 7.72
CA ALA A 88 3.31 14.21 6.67
C ALA A 88 2.78 15.55 6.14
N ARG A 89 2.52 16.52 7.03
CA ARG A 89 2.14 17.88 6.64
C ARG A 89 3.22 18.55 5.79
N ASN A 90 4.48 18.43 6.19
CA ASN A 90 5.61 18.98 5.43
C ASN A 90 5.72 18.35 4.03
N LEU A 91 5.53 17.04 3.92
CA LEU A 91 5.51 16.34 2.63
C LEU A 91 4.31 16.74 1.78
N PHE A 92 3.15 16.93 2.39
CA PHE A 92 1.94 17.36 1.70
C PHE A 92 2.13 18.73 1.03
N VAL A 93 2.82 19.65 1.68
CA VAL A 93 3.16 20.95 1.12
C VAL A 93 4.30 20.84 0.10
N LEU A 94 5.32 20.03 0.40
CA LEU A 94 6.48 19.82 -0.49
C LEU A 94 6.07 19.27 -1.86
N TYR A 95 5.14 18.30 -1.85
CA TYR A 95 4.65 17.63 -3.05
C TYR A 95 3.38 18.27 -3.63
N ARG A 96 3.21 19.58 -3.47
CA ARG A 96 2.04 20.32 -3.97
C ARG A 96 1.83 20.24 -5.47
N ASP A 97 2.84 19.85 -6.22
CA ASP A 97 2.82 19.61 -7.66
C ASP A 97 2.27 18.20 -8.02
N LYS A 98 2.03 17.36 -7.03
CA LYS A 98 1.51 16.00 -7.19
C LYS A 98 0.13 15.86 -6.58
N ASP A 99 -0.67 15.01 -7.16
CA ASP A 99 -2.05 14.75 -6.74
C ASP A 99 -2.10 13.69 -5.63
N LEU A 100 -1.49 14.01 -4.48
CA LEU A 100 -1.33 13.13 -3.33
C LEU A 100 -2.41 13.38 -2.29
N SER A 101 -2.92 12.29 -1.70
CA SER A 101 -3.73 12.38 -0.48
C SER A 101 -2.85 12.63 0.75
N PHE A 102 -3.46 13.12 1.83
CA PHE A 102 -2.75 13.24 3.10
C PHE A 102 -2.37 11.86 3.66
N THR A 103 -3.22 10.85 3.46
CA THR A 103 -2.90 9.46 3.81
C THR A 103 -1.63 8.98 3.11
N ASP A 104 -1.46 9.28 1.82
CA ASP A 104 -0.21 8.99 1.10
C ASP A 104 1.01 9.61 1.80
N CYS A 105 0.91 10.88 2.16
CA CYS A 105 2.00 11.57 2.86
C CYS A 105 2.31 10.99 4.24
N THR A 106 1.31 10.52 4.97
CA THR A 106 1.52 9.80 6.23
C THR A 106 2.27 8.50 6.01
N SER A 107 1.94 7.77 4.96
CA SER A 107 2.63 6.54 4.57
C SER A 107 4.08 6.80 4.18
N PHE A 108 4.35 7.84 3.41
CA PHE A 108 5.73 8.22 3.03
C PHE A 108 6.57 8.59 4.27
N ALA A 109 6.00 9.34 5.21
CA ALA A 109 6.69 9.71 6.44
C ALA A 109 7.10 8.48 7.26
N VAL A 110 6.18 7.54 7.46
CA VAL A 110 6.43 6.29 8.19
C VAL A 110 7.44 5.40 7.46
N MET A 111 7.28 5.24 6.15
CA MET A 111 8.21 4.42 5.35
C MET A 111 9.64 4.94 5.43
N ARG A 112 9.83 6.25 5.31
CA ARG A 112 11.16 6.87 5.39
C ARG A 112 11.77 6.74 6.78
N GLU A 113 10.98 6.96 7.83
CA GLU A 113 11.44 6.80 9.21
C GLU A 113 11.92 5.38 9.49
N LEU A 114 11.16 4.38 9.06
CA LEU A 114 11.45 2.96 9.24
C LEU A 114 12.41 2.39 8.19
N ARG A 115 12.87 3.22 7.25
CA ARG A 115 13.74 2.82 6.13
C ARG A 115 13.16 1.70 5.28
N LEU A 116 11.85 1.74 5.07
CA LEU A 116 11.16 0.86 4.15
C LEU A 116 11.26 1.41 2.74
N THR A 117 11.61 0.56 1.80
CA THR A 117 11.79 0.94 0.39
C THR A 117 10.74 0.37 -0.53
N THR A 118 10.03 -0.66 -0.08
CA THR A 118 9.08 -1.44 -0.89
C THR A 118 7.67 -1.34 -0.35
N VAL A 119 6.71 -1.13 -1.24
CA VAL A 119 5.28 -1.02 -0.91
C VAL A 119 4.44 -1.87 -1.85
N ILE A 120 3.43 -2.55 -1.31
CA ILE A 120 2.37 -3.21 -2.09
C ILE A 120 1.24 -2.22 -2.26
N THR A 121 1.02 -1.78 -3.48
CA THR A 121 -0.03 -0.81 -3.83
C THR A 121 -0.38 -0.88 -5.31
N THR A 122 -1.54 -0.36 -5.65
CA THR A 122 -1.96 -0.10 -7.04
C THR A 122 -1.77 1.37 -7.44
N ASP A 123 -1.28 2.19 -6.51
CA ASP A 123 -1.10 3.64 -6.69
C ASP A 123 0.30 3.98 -7.18
N GLY A 124 0.39 4.61 -8.35
CA GLY A 124 1.65 5.06 -8.95
C GLY A 124 2.36 6.20 -8.22
N HIS A 125 1.72 6.88 -7.27
CA HIS A 125 2.31 7.98 -6.53
C HIS A 125 3.52 7.55 -5.69
N PHE A 126 3.51 6.35 -5.15
CA PHE A 126 4.66 5.81 -4.39
C PHE A 126 5.91 5.70 -5.25
N ARG A 127 5.76 5.28 -6.51
CA ARG A 127 6.89 5.24 -7.45
C ARG A 127 7.41 6.64 -7.78
N GLN A 128 6.52 7.61 -7.94
CA GLN A 128 6.89 9.00 -8.25
C GLN A 128 7.77 9.63 -7.16
N VAL A 129 7.61 9.21 -5.90
CA VAL A 129 8.40 9.71 -4.77
C VAL A 129 9.59 8.81 -4.41
N GLY A 130 9.88 7.78 -5.21
CA GLY A 130 11.10 6.99 -5.14
C GLY A 130 11.00 5.64 -4.44
N PHE A 131 9.81 5.14 -4.13
CA PHE A 131 9.64 3.80 -3.57
C PHE A 131 9.53 2.73 -4.65
N ASP A 132 9.95 1.52 -4.31
CA ASP A 132 9.76 0.33 -5.13
C ASP A 132 8.34 -0.19 -4.94
N VAL A 133 7.58 -0.31 -6.02
CA VAL A 133 6.17 -0.71 -5.98
C VAL A 133 6.02 -2.17 -6.41
N LEU A 134 5.32 -2.94 -5.59
CA LEU A 134 4.85 -4.27 -5.91
C LEU A 134 3.31 -4.28 -6.09
N PRO A 135 2.76 -5.07 -6.98
CA PRO A 135 3.46 -5.84 -7.99
C PRO A 135 4.17 -4.94 -9.01
N ALA A 136 5.30 -5.42 -9.53
CA ALA A 136 6.04 -4.68 -10.55
C ALA A 136 5.18 -4.55 -11.82
N THR A 137 5.15 -3.33 -12.41
CA THR A 137 4.54 -3.15 -13.72
C THR A 137 5.37 -3.89 -14.76
N ARG A 138 4.73 -4.76 -15.56
CA ARG A 138 5.40 -5.33 -16.74
C ARG A 138 5.80 -4.19 -17.66
N PRO A 139 7.05 -4.16 -18.20
CA PRO A 139 7.40 -3.21 -19.22
C PRO A 139 6.42 -3.39 -20.39
N ARG A 140 5.87 -2.26 -20.91
CA ARG A 140 5.05 -2.31 -22.13
C ARG A 140 5.89 -3.01 -23.20
N ARG A 141 5.36 -4.11 -23.76
CA ARG A 141 5.94 -4.66 -25.00
C ARG A 141 5.89 -3.54 -26.04
N THR A 142 7.04 -3.01 -26.39
CA THR A 142 7.18 -2.19 -27.59
C THR A 142 6.78 -3.06 -28.75
N ARG A 143 5.67 -2.75 -29.42
CA ARG A 143 5.34 -3.34 -30.71
C ARG A 143 6.49 -2.95 -31.63
N THR A 144 7.31 -3.91 -31.98
CA THR A 144 8.26 -3.76 -33.09
C THR A 144 7.41 -3.48 -34.34
N PRO A 145 7.67 -2.39 -35.10
CA PRO A 145 6.97 -2.20 -36.35
C PRO A 145 7.28 -3.38 -37.24
N ARG A 146 6.24 -4.05 -37.76
CA ARG A 146 6.43 -5.02 -38.82
C ARG A 146 7.04 -4.26 -40.00
N ARG A 147 8.26 -4.63 -40.38
CA ARG A 147 8.80 -4.25 -41.70
C ARG A 147 7.89 -4.87 -42.77
N SER A 148 7.24 -4.03 -43.55
CA SER A 148 6.58 -4.38 -44.81
C SER A 148 7.60 -4.75 -45.84
#